data_54b702e34a94ac01828ee2495a69e3dc
#
_entry.id   54b702e34a94ac01828ee2495a69e3dc
#
_cell.length_a   1.000
_cell.length_b   1.000
_cell.length_c   1.000
_cell.angle_alpha   90.00
_cell.angle_beta   90.00
_cell.angle_gamma   90.00
#
_symmetry.space_group_name_H-M   'P 1'
#
loop_
_entity.id
_entity.type
_entity.pdbx_description
1 polymer ?
#
loop_
_entity_poly.entity_id
_entity_poly.type
_entity_poly.pdbx_seq_one_letter_code
_entity_poly.pdbx_strand_id
1 'polypeptide(L)'
;KYSRPETWTKISNTSYQYNSPTSLTQTNEVQKCSGQGLYMLTDGEPNGGDADQTSARTALGYNSLTCSGNWDCIQKSSLAFLDSTKNSKQLAFKTAVVGFGSSFNSIPSYDKNKTFAENIKPFVDSSGNKKSNLSEQQEAAYWGIIGEGGWYSGNNSQDVVNSVNDFINSLSTTIPSVTTGSPTIPKDALNPAILQDDAYYQ
;
A
#
# COMPACT_ATOMS: atom_id res chain seq x y z
N LYS A 1 7.68 17.71 20.85
CA LYS A 1 6.49 16.88 20.52
C LYS A 1 5.45 17.81 19.89
N TYR A 2 5.37 17.81 18.58
CA TYR A 2 4.34 18.52 17.84
C TYR A 2 3.25 17.53 17.47
N SER A 3 2.29 17.32 18.35
CA SER A 3 1.08 16.57 18.01
C SER A 3 -0.05 17.55 17.76
N ARG A 4 -0.70 17.45 16.62
CA ARG A 4 -1.92 18.22 16.36
C ARG A 4 -3.06 17.58 17.14
N PRO A 5 -3.84 18.36 17.92
CA PRO A 5 -4.95 17.83 18.74
C PRO A 5 -5.98 17.03 17.93
N GLU A 6 -6.15 17.38 16.66
CA GLU A 6 -7.07 16.69 15.73
C GLU A 6 -6.62 15.28 15.33
N THR A 7 -5.34 14.94 15.53
CA THR A 7 -4.80 13.63 15.12
C THR A 7 -4.83 12.59 16.22
N TRP A 8 -5.12 12.98 17.46
CA TRP A 8 -5.18 12.06 18.58
C TRP A 8 -6.06 12.59 19.72
N THR A 9 -6.63 11.67 20.48
CA THR A 9 -7.43 11.95 21.67
C THR A 9 -6.77 11.34 22.89
N LYS A 10 -6.64 12.12 23.95
CA LYS A 10 -6.14 11.64 25.24
C LYS A 10 -7.26 10.86 25.94
N ILE A 11 -7.03 9.58 26.21
CA ILE A 11 -8.00 8.71 26.91
C ILE A 11 -7.73 8.71 28.42
N SER A 12 -6.45 8.70 28.81
CA SER A 12 -6.01 8.75 30.20
C SER A 12 -4.67 9.49 30.32
N ASN A 13 -4.12 9.60 31.52
CA ASN A 13 -2.83 10.27 31.75
C ASN A 13 -1.66 9.59 31.01
N THR A 14 -1.79 8.31 30.67
CA THR A 14 -0.75 7.50 30.02
C THR A 14 -1.20 6.89 28.69
N SER A 15 -2.48 7.04 28.31
CA SER A 15 -3.04 6.43 27.11
C SER A 15 -3.58 7.48 26.14
N TYR A 16 -3.25 7.30 24.86
CA TYR A 16 -3.69 8.14 23.75
C TYR A 16 -4.20 7.25 22.62
N GLN A 17 -5.21 7.71 21.92
CA GLN A 17 -5.74 7.05 20.71
C GLN A 17 -5.58 7.99 19.52
N TYR A 18 -5.08 7.47 18.42
CA TYR A 18 -5.05 8.20 17.16
C TYR A 18 -6.46 8.34 16.59
N ASN A 19 -6.79 9.54 16.15
CA ASN A 19 -8.03 9.77 15.40
C ASN A 19 -7.83 9.38 13.94
N SER A 20 -8.74 8.60 13.41
CA SER A 20 -8.73 8.30 11.98
C SER A 20 -8.91 9.58 11.15
N PRO A 21 -8.11 9.82 10.12
CA PRO A 21 -8.35 10.90 9.17
C PRO A 21 -9.76 10.82 8.57
N THR A 22 -10.35 11.96 8.28
CA THR A 22 -11.70 12.01 7.66
C THR A 22 -11.78 11.24 6.35
N SER A 23 -10.68 11.19 5.59
CA SER A 23 -10.57 10.36 4.38
C SER A 23 -10.71 8.85 4.63
N LEU A 24 -10.42 8.38 5.86
CA LEU A 24 -10.55 6.98 6.28
C LEU A 24 -11.87 6.70 7.01
N THR A 25 -12.72 7.72 7.22
CA THR A 25 -14.05 7.55 7.83
C THR A 25 -15.18 7.45 6.80
N GLN A 26 -14.84 7.45 5.52
CA GLN A 26 -15.79 7.23 4.44
C GLN A 26 -16.31 5.78 4.45
N THR A 27 -17.41 5.55 3.75
CA THR A 27 -17.98 4.19 3.63
C THR A 27 -16.97 3.22 3.02
N ASN A 28 -17.04 1.95 3.39
CA ASN A 28 -16.14 0.91 2.85
C ASN A 28 -16.16 0.84 1.31
N GLU A 29 -17.28 1.16 0.68
CA GLU A 29 -17.39 1.18 -0.78
C GLU A 29 -16.54 2.29 -1.40
N VAL A 30 -16.59 3.50 -0.84
CA VAL A 30 -15.73 4.62 -1.29
C VAL A 30 -14.25 4.33 -1.01
N GLN A 31 -13.94 3.73 0.16
CA GLN A 31 -12.57 3.36 0.50
C GLN A 31 -11.99 2.30 -0.46
N LYS A 32 -12.80 1.33 -0.92
CA LYS A 32 -12.38 0.33 -1.91
C LYS A 32 -12.04 0.93 -3.29
N CYS A 33 -12.62 2.07 -3.62
CA CYS A 33 -12.31 2.80 -4.85
C CYS A 33 -11.06 3.70 -4.71
N SER A 34 -10.50 3.82 -3.50
CA SER A 34 -9.31 4.63 -3.22
C SER A 34 -8.11 3.73 -3.04
N GLY A 35 -6.98 4.08 -3.65
CA GLY A 35 -5.72 3.39 -3.41
C GLY A 35 -5.28 3.58 -1.95
N GLN A 36 -4.92 2.48 -1.29
CA GLN A 36 -4.45 2.48 0.10
C GLN A 36 -2.99 2.09 0.15
N GLY A 37 -2.18 2.79 0.95
CA GLY A 37 -0.77 2.48 1.03
C GLY A 37 -0.09 2.93 2.30
N LEU A 38 0.97 2.20 2.64
CA LEU A 38 1.91 2.50 3.71
C LEU A 38 3.24 2.90 3.08
N TYR A 39 3.73 4.08 3.42
CA TYR A 39 5.04 4.55 2.98
C TYR A 39 5.97 4.61 4.18
N MET A 40 6.98 3.77 4.17
CA MET A 40 7.86 3.53 5.31
C MET A 40 9.27 4.04 5.02
N LEU A 41 9.80 4.81 5.95
CA LEU A 41 11.19 5.29 5.95
C LEU A 41 11.98 4.48 6.98
N THR A 42 13.13 3.93 6.59
CA THR A 42 13.98 3.16 7.48
C THR A 42 15.45 3.52 7.29
N ASP A 43 16.22 3.47 8.37
CA ASP A 43 17.66 3.56 8.38
C ASP A 43 18.34 2.18 8.47
N GLY A 44 17.54 1.11 8.52
CA GLY A 44 18.03 -0.27 8.51
C GLY A 44 17.31 -1.18 9.50
N GLU A 45 17.99 -1.52 10.59
CA GLU A 45 17.55 -2.51 11.55
C GLU A 45 16.32 -2.05 12.36
N PRO A 46 15.27 -2.90 12.50
CA PRO A 46 14.18 -2.63 13.40
C PRO A 46 14.65 -2.73 14.85
N ASN A 47 14.76 -1.58 15.50
CA ASN A 47 15.17 -1.48 16.90
C ASN A 47 13.96 -1.60 17.83
N GLY A 48 14.14 -2.26 18.97
CA GLY A 48 13.16 -2.26 20.06
C GLY A 48 12.39 -3.56 20.30
N GLY A 49 12.59 -4.59 19.50
CA GLY A 49 12.11 -5.95 19.79
C GLY A 49 10.59 -6.17 19.80
N ASP A 50 9.81 -5.20 19.37
CA ASP A 50 8.36 -5.20 19.57
C ASP A 50 7.55 -5.61 18.32
N ALA A 51 8.21 -5.98 17.23
CA ALA A 51 7.54 -6.59 16.09
C ALA A 51 7.24 -8.06 16.40
N ASP A 52 6.34 -8.29 17.33
CA ASP A 52 5.91 -9.63 17.72
C ASP A 52 4.59 -10.01 17.06
N GLN A 53 4.28 -11.30 17.14
CA GLN A 53 3.06 -11.86 16.57
C GLN A 53 1.78 -11.26 17.20
N THR A 54 1.81 -10.94 18.48
CA THR A 54 0.64 -10.42 19.20
C THR A 54 0.32 -9.00 18.76
N SER A 55 1.32 -8.15 18.66
CA SER A 55 1.19 -6.78 18.15
C SER A 55 0.72 -6.78 16.69
N ALA A 56 1.28 -7.65 15.84
CA ALA A 56 0.88 -7.78 14.46
C ALA A 56 -0.58 -8.23 14.30
N ARG A 57 -1.03 -9.24 15.06
CA ARG A 57 -2.42 -9.70 15.10
C ARG A 57 -3.39 -8.61 15.54
N THR A 58 -3.01 -7.87 16.58
CA THR A 58 -3.82 -6.76 17.10
C THR A 58 -3.97 -5.65 16.07
N ALA A 59 -2.87 -5.24 15.44
CA ALA A 59 -2.88 -4.18 14.43
C ALA A 59 -3.71 -4.55 13.19
N LEU A 60 -3.62 -5.80 12.75
CA LEU A 60 -4.37 -6.31 11.59
C LEU A 60 -5.83 -6.63 11.93
N GLY A 61 -6.14 -6.97 13.18
CA GLY A 61 -7.39 -7.64 13.54
C GLY A 61 -7.49 -9.05 12.93
N TYR A 62 -6.34 -9.72 12.70
CA TYR A 62 -6.24 -11.03 12.07
C TYR A 62 -5.47 -12.01 12.95
N ASN A 63 -6.21 -12.84 13.71
CA ASN A 63 -5.65 -13.71 14.74
C ASN A 63 -4.89 -14.94 14.19
N SER A 64 -5.08 -15.29 12.92
CA SER A 64 -4.42 -16.45 12.29
C SER A 64 -3.02 -16.16 11.78
N LEU A 65 -2.54 -14.91 11.88
CA LEU A 65 -1.16 -14.58 11.52
C LEU A 65 -0.18 -15.36 12.40
N THR A 66 0.81 -15.99 11.78
CA THR A 66 1.93 -16.66 12.48
C THR A 66 3.23 -16.09 11.99
N CYS A 67 4.05 -15.58 12.89
CA CYS A 67 5.36 -15.02 12.58
C CYS A 67 6.32 -15.17 13.76
N SER A 68 7.63 -15.10 13.50
CA SER A 68 8.68 -15.19 14.51
C SER A 68 9.83 -14.24 14.17
N GLY A 69 10.18 -13.37 15.14
CA GLY A 69 11.21 -12.35 14.96
C GLY A 69 10.73 -11.14 14.15
N ASN A 70 11.54 -10.08 14.19
CA ASN A 70 11.13 -8.75 13.72
C ASN A 70 10.79 -8.73 12.23
N TRP A 71 11.71 -9.13 11.37
CA TRP A 71 11.48 -9.08 9.92
C TRP A 71 10.38 -10.02 9.45
N ASP A 72 10.28 -11.22 10.01
CA ASP A 72 9.23 -12.17 9.64
C ASP A 72 7.84 -11.60 9.97
N CYS A 73 7.70 -10.97 11.14
CA CYS A 73 6.44 -10.35 11.54
C CYS A 73 6.10 -9.10 10.70
N ILE A 74 7.07 -8.25 10.42
CA ILE A 74 6.90 -7.06 9.56
C ILE A 74 6.46 -7.47 8.14
N GLN A 75 7.16 -8.40 7.53
CA GLN A 75 6.93 -8.86 6.17
C GLN A 75 5.58 -9.59 6.03
N LYS A 76 5.28 -10.50 6.94
CA LYS A 76 3.98 -11.21 6.96
C LYS A 76 2.81 -10.29 7.25
N SER A 77 3.01 -9.25 8.08
CA SER A 77 2.00 -8.22 8.29
C SER A 77 1.72 -7.43 7.01
N SER A 78 2.76 -7.08 6.25
CA SER A 78 2.58 -6.39 4.96
C SER A 78 1.84 -7.27 3.94
N LEU A 79 2.15 -8.57 3.87
CA LEU A 79 1.40 -9.51 3.04
C LEU A 79 -0.07 -9.64 3.48
N ALA A 80 -0.33 -9.60 4.78
CA ALA A 80 -1.69 -9.61 5.30
C ALA A 80 -2.42 -8.27 5.05
N PHE A 81 -1.73 -7.13 5.07
CA PHE A 81 -2.30 -5.85 4.65
C PHE A 81 -2.64 -5.81 3.16
N LEU A 82 -1.83 -6.46 2.32
CA LEU A 82 -2.08 -6.54 0.89
C LEU A 82 -3.32 -7.39 0.56
N ASP A 83 -3.63 -8.37 1.40
CA ASP A 83 -4.80 -9.23 1.27
C ASP A 83 -5.97 -8.68 2.10
N SER A 84 -6.96 -8.11 1.42
CA SER A 84 -8.14 -7.49 2.07
C SER A 84 -8.94 -8.45 2.96
N THR A 85 -8.77 -9.77 2.81
CA THR A 85 -9.43 -10.77 3.65
C THR A 85 -8.69 -11.02 4.97
N LYS A 86 -7.46 -10.52 5.11
CA LYS A 86 -6.58 -10.73 6.27
C LYS A 86 -6.36 -9.48 7.11
N ASN A 87 -7.22 -8.49 6.97
CA ASN A 87 -7.21 -7.33 7.87
C ASN A 87 -8.63 -6.85 8.16
N SER A 88 -8.79 -6.23 9.33
CA SER A 88 -10.10 -5.79 9.84
C SER A 88 -10.75 -4.68 9.03
N LYS A 89 -9.98 -3.98 8.21
CA LYS A 89 -10.49 -2.92 7.32
C LYS A 89 -11.04 -3.46 6.00
N GLN A 90 -10.72 -4.70 5.66
CA GLN A 90 -11.09 -5.32 4.38
C GLN A 90 -10.62 -4.51 3.16
N LEU A 91 -9.47 -3.85 3.29
CA LEU A 91 -8.84 -3.05 2.25
C LEU A 91 -7.47 -3.63 1.91
N ALA A 92 -7.05 -3.54 0.66
CA ALA A 92 -5.71 -3.89 0.25
C ALA A 92 -4.79 -2.68 0.39
N PHE A 93 -3.74 -2.81 1.19
CA PHE A 93 -2.72 -1.77 1.39
C PHE A 93 -1.41 -2.21 0.76
N LYS A 94 -0.89 -1.41 -0.17
CA LYS A 94 0.47 -1.58 -0.67
C LYS A 94 1.46 -0.96 0.32
N THR A 95 2.66 -1.54 0.41
CA THR A 95 3.72 -1.01 1.27
C THR A 95 4.94 -0.65 0.42
N ALA A 96 5.32 0.62 0.43
CA ALA A 96 6.59 1.10 -0.11
C ALA A 96 7.59 1.31 1.01
N VAL A 97 8.86 0.98 0.76
CA VAL A 97 9.95 1.15 1.73
C VAL A 97 11.07 1.97 1.12
N VAL A 98 11.55 2.96 1.86
CA VAL A 98 12.66 3.83 1.49
C VAL A 98 13.76 3.68 2.53
N GLY A 99 14.93 3.26 2.10
CA GLY A 99 16.12 3.19 2.93
C GLY A 99 16.97 4.45 2.85
N PHE A 100 17.32 4.98 4.00
CA PHE A 100 18.19 6.14 4.12
C PHE A 100 19.61 5.75 4.51
N GLY A 101 20.58 6.38 3.85
CA GLY A 101 21.98 6.25 4.15
C GLY A 101 22.77 5.39 3.16
N SER A 102 24.09 5.51 3.23
CA SER A 102 25.01 4.89 2.28
C SER A 102 25.03 3.36 2.33
N SER A 103 24.58 2.75 3.41
CA SER A 103 24.45 1.30 3.56
C SER A 103 23.44 0.67 2.58
N PHE A 104 22.54 1.47 2.04
CA PHE A 104 21.54 1.03 1.06
C PHE A 104 22.01 1.14 -0.40
N ASN A 105 23.16 1.80 -0.66
CA ASN A 105 23.64 2.02 -2.03
C ASN A 105 24.00 0.73 -2.78
N SER A 106 24.32 -0.35 -2.05
CA SER A 106 24.65 -1.66 -2.62
C SER A 106 23.42 -2.53 -2.90
N ILE A 107 22.24 -2.10 -2.48
CA ILE A 107 21.01 -2.86 -2.66
C ILE A 107 20.51 -2.66 -4.10
N PRO A 108 20.16 -3.74 -4.83
CA PRO A 108 19.60 -3.64 -6.17
C PRO A 108 18.37 -2.74 -6.20
N SER A 109 18.34 -1.78 -7.13
CA SER A 109 17.24 -0.85 -7.26
C SER A 109 15.96 -1.55 -7.71
N TYR A 110 14.83 -1.13 -7.15
CA TYR A 110 13.52 -1.50 -7.68
C TYR A 110 13.29 -0.80 -9.03
N ASP A 111 12.74 -1.54 -9.98
CA ASP A 111 12.38 -1.02 -11.30
C ASP A 111 10.90 -1.28 -11.56
N LYS A 112 10.11 -0.22 -11.61
CA LYS A 112 8.66 -0.29 -11.85
C LYS A 112 8.28 -0.86 -13.23
N ASN A 113 9.22 -0.91 -14.17
CA ASN A 113 9.01 -1.49 -15.50
C ASN A 113 9.30 -3.00 -15.55
N LYS A 114 9.86 -3.55 -14.48
CA LYS A 114 10.10 -4.98 -14.34
C LYS A 114 8.95 -5.67 -13.63
N THR A 115 8.81 -6.95 -13.89
CA THR A 115 7.86 -7.80 -13.19
C THR A 115 8.24 -7.98 -11.72
N PHE A 116 7.28 -8.41 -10.90
CA PHE A 116 7.54 -8.80 -9.51
C PHE A 116 8.66 -9.83 -9.41
N ALA A 117 8.63 -10.86 -10.25
CA ALA A 117 9.63 -11.93 -10.27
C ALA A 117 11.05 -11.43 -10.57
N GLU A 118 11.19 -10.44 -11.44
CA GLU A 118 12.49 -9.83 -11.75
C GLU A 118 13.01 -8.96 -10.61
N ASN A 119 12.15 -8.18 -9.97
CA ASN A 119 12.52 -7.33 -8.85
C ASN A 119 12.87 -8.14 -7.58
N ILE A 120 12.17 -9.25 -7.32
CA ILE A 120 12.41 -10.06 -6.12
C ILE A 120 13.62 -11.00 -6.27
N LYS A 121 14.04 -11.30 -7.49
CA LYS A 121 15.11 -12.26 -7.81
C LYS A 121 16.41 -12.10 -6.99
N PRO A 122 16.90 -10.90 -6.67
CA PRO A 122 18.11 -10.75 -5.85
C PRO A 122 17.97 -11.29 -4.42
N PHE A 123 16.77 -11.37 -3.91
CA PHE A 123 16.43 -11.66 -2.51
C PHE A 123 15.93 -13.09 -2.27
N VAL A 124 15.74 -13.85 -3.33
CA VAL A 124 15.24 -15.23 -3.26
C VAL A 124 16.27 -16.22 -3.79
N ASP A 125 16.15 -17.47 -3.36
CA ASP A 125 16.94 -18.59 -3.85
C ASP A 125 16.39 -19.15 -5.19
N SER A 126 17.03 -20.20 -5.71
CA SER A 126 16.60 -20.87 -6.96
C SER A 126 15.22 -21.50 -6.90
N SER A 127 14.70 -21.76 -5.69
CA SER A 127 13.36 -22.29 -5.45
C SER A 127 12.31 -21.19 -5.23
N GLY A 128 12.70 -19.90 -5.26
CA GLY A 128 11.83 -18.77 -5.03
C GLY A 128 11.57 -18.44 -3.56
N ASN A 129 12.24 -19.10 -2.62
CA ASN A 129 12.13 -18.80 -1.21
C ASN A 129 13.05 -17.62 -0.83
N LYS A 130 12.63 -16.81 0.14
CA LYS A 130 13.48 -15.75 0.70
C LYS A 130 14.79 -16.36 1.20
N LYS A 131 15.92 -15.77 0.83
CA LYS A 131 17.24 -16.17 1.34
C LYS A 131 17.30 -15.96 2.85
N SER A 132 17.95 -16.87 3.56
CA SER A 132 18.08 -16.83 5.02
C SER A 132 19.18 -15.89 5.53
N ASN A 133 20.06 -15.41 4.64
CA ASN A 133 21.22 -14.61 4.95
C ASN A 133 21.15 -13.18 4.40
N LEU A 134 19.96 -12.63 4.26
CA LEU A 134 19.77 -11.24 3.87
C LEU A 134 20.31 -10.31 4.97
N SER A 135 21.01 -9.24 4.59
CA SER A 135 21.32 -8.16 5.51
C SER A 135 20.06 -7.38 5.89
N GLU A 136 20.10 -6.59 6.97
CA GLU A 136 19.01 -5.74 7.42
C GLU A 136 18.49 -4.83 6.29
N GLN A 137 19.41 -4.26 5.50
CA GLN A 137 19.07 -3.42 4.35
C GLN A 137 18.38 -4.22 3.23
N GLN A 138 18.80 -5.45 3.02
CA GLN A 138 18.18 -6.36 2.05
C GLN A 138 16.80 -6.83 2.53
N GLU A 139 16.62 -7.07 3.83
CA GLU A 139 15.33 -7.37 4.43
C GLU A 139 14.33 -6.20 4.25
N ALA A 140 14.80 -4.96 4.43
CA ALA A 140 14.00 -3.77 4.19
C ALA A 140 13.60 -3.62 2.72
N ALA A 141 14.53 -3.87 1.80
CA ALA A 141 14.24 -3.84 0.36
C ALA A 141 13.26 -4.94 -0.06
N TYR A 142 13.49 -6.16 0.43
CA TYR A 142 12.57 -7.28 0.23
C TYR A 142 11.16 -6.96 0.71
N TRP A 143 11.04 -6.31 1.89
CA TRP A 143 9.77 -5.87 2.44
C TRP A 143 9.00 -4.95 1.50
N GLY A 144 9.65 -3.91 0.94
CA GLY A 144 9.00 -3.00 0.00
C GLY A 144 8.53 -3.69 -1.29
N ILE A 145 9.31 -4.67 -1.77
CA ILE A 145 8.97 -5.42 -2.99
C ILE A 145 7.76 -6.33 -2.75
N ILE A 146 7.74 -7.13 -1.67
CA ILE A 146 6.61 -8.02 -1.37
C ILE A 146 5.35 -7.26 -0.98
N GLY A 147 5.49 -6.01 -0.50
CA GLY A 147 4.39 -5.10 -0.22
C GLY A 147 3.80 -4.43 -1.47
N GLU A 148 4.32 -4.73 -2.67
CA GLU A 148 3.90 -4.20 -3.97
C GLU A 148 3.93 -2.66 -4.10
N GLY A 149 4.51 -1.97 -3.12
CA GLY A 149 4.72 -0.51 -3.16
C GLY A 149 6.09 -0.11 -3.69
N GLY A 150 7.02 -1.06 -3.76
CA GLY A 150 8.38 -0.87 -4.24
C GLY A 150 9.39 -0.57 -3.14
N TRP A 151 10.66 -0.67 -3.53
CA TRP A 151 11.83 -0.36 -2.73
C TRP A 151 12.58 0.82 -3.34
N TYR A 152 12.94 1.78 -2.53
CA TYR A 152 13.65 2.98 -2.97
C TYR A 152 14.84 3.29 -2.06
N SER A 153 15.96 3.72 -2.66
CA SER A 153 17.10 4.24 -1.92
C SER A 153 17.02 5.76 -1.88
N GLY A 154 16.96 6.35 -0.69
CA GLY A 154 16.85 7.78 -0.46
C GLY A 154 18.21 8.39 -0.10
N ASN A 155 19.03 8.75 -1.07
CA ASN A 155 20.34 9.38 -0.83
C ASN A 155 20.22 10.91 -0.65
N ASN A 156 19.16 11.49 -1.18
CA ASN A 156 18.88 12.92 -1.09
C ASN A 156 17.37 13.18 -1.06
N SER A 157 16.98 14.42 -0.81
CA SER A 157 15.57 14.82 -0.71
C SER A 157 14.80 14.61 -2.02
N GLN A 158 15.45 14.73 -3.17
CA GLN A 158 14.79 14.53 -4.47
C GLN A 158 14.44 13.08 -4.71
N ASP A 159 15.30 12.15 -4.30
CA ASP A 159 15.01 10.71 -4.39
C ASP A 159 13.76 10.35 -3.57
N VAL A 160 13.63 10.94 -2.38
CA VAL A 160 12.44 10.75 -1.54
C VAL A 160 11.19 11.30 -2.21
N VAL A 161 11.25 12.52 -2.75
CA VAL A 161 10.11 13.13 -3.45
C VAL A 161 9.69 12.28 -4.65
N ASN A 162 10.67 11.81 -5.43
CA ASN A 162 10.40 10.96 -6.59
C ASN A 162 9.75 9.63 -6.16
N SER A 163 10.24 8.98 -5.10
CA SER A 163 9.70 7.73 -4.60
C SER A 163 8.29 7.87 -4.03
N VAL A 164 7.98 9.00 -3.37
CA VAL A 164 6.60 9.30 -2.93
C VAL A 164 5.67 9.43 -4.13
N ASN A 165 6.08 10.18 -5.15
CA ASN A 165 5.28 10.36 -6.36
C ASN A 165 5.06 9.02 -7.10
N ASP A 166 6.10 8.21 -7.25
CA ASP A 166 6.00 6.89 -7.87
C ASP A 166 5.07 5.98 -7.07
N PHE A 167 5.17 6.00 -5.75
CA PHE A 167 4.28 5.23 -4.88
C PHE A 167 2.82 5.68 -4.99
N ILE A 168 2.54 6.98 -4.88
CA ILE A 168 1.18 7.52 -5.03
C ILE A 168 0.59 7.12 -6.39
N ASN A 169 1.37 7.23 -7.47
CA ASN A 169 0.93 6.82 -8.80
C ASN A 169 0.63 5.31 -8.86
N SER A 170 1.38 4.48 -8.13
CA SER A 170 1.15 3.02 -8.06
C SER A 170 -0.13 2.65 -7.30
N LEU A 171 -0.65 3.54 -6.46
CA LEU A 171 -1.89 3.35 -5.72
C LEU A 171 -3.13 3.71 -6.53
N SER A 172 -2.96 4.40 -7.66
CA SER A 172 -4.08 4.81 -8.52
C SER A 172 -4.79 3.55 -9.02
N THR A 173 -6.00 3.34 -8.53
CA THR A 173 -6.87 2.28 -9.03
C THR A 173 -7.42 2.71 -10.38
N THR A 174 -7.24 1.88 -11.40
CA THR A 174 -7.95 2.07 -12.66
C THR A 174 -9.44 1.85 -12.37
N ILE A 175 -10.21 2.93 -12.28
CA ILE A 175 -11.67 2.80 -12.20
C ILE A 175 -12.08 2.18 -13.54
N PRO A 176 -12.64 0.96 -13.57
CA PRO A 176 -13.12 0.40 -14.82
C PRO A 176 -14.14 1.39 -15.37
N SER A 177 -13.95 1.78 -16.65
CA SER A 177 -14.91 2.65 -17.32
C SER A 177 -16.27 1.98 -17.22
N VAL A 178 -17.18 2.64 -16.52
CA VAL A 178 -18.59 2.26 -16.60
C VAL A 178 -18.95 2.46 -18.06
N THR A 179 -19.34 1.40 -18.74
CA THR A 179 -19.94 1.54 -20.07
C THR A 179 -21.17 2.41 -19.88
N THR A 180 -21.01 3.71 -20.10
CA THR A 180 -22.15 4.61 -20.24
C THR A 180 -23.00 4.03 -21.35
N GLY A 181 -24.28 3.82 -21.07
CA GLY A 181 -25.22 3.25 -22.03
C GLY A 181 -25.09 3.93 -23.40
N SER A 182 -25.29 3.18 -24.46
CA SER A 182 -25.27 3.75 -25.81
C SER A 182 -26.23 4.93 -25.87
N PRO A 183 -25.80 6.08 -26.42
CA PRO A 183 -26.72 7.19 -26.61
C PRO A 183 -27.86 6.70 -27.53
N THR A 184 -29.06 6.74 -27.03
CA THR A 184 -30.23 6.46 -27.84
C THR A 184 -30.78 7.79 -28.39
N ILE A 185 -30.86 7.89 -29.70
CA ILE A 185 -31.55 9.00 -30.35
C ILE A 185 -33.02 8.57 -30.47
N PRO A 186 -33.90 9.18 -29.69
CA PRO A 186 -35.32 8.81 -29.80
C PRO A 186 -35.87 9.20 -31.17
N LYS A 187 -36.62 8.29 -31.75
CA LYS A 187 -37.40 8.57 -32.98
C LYS A 187 -38.69 9.23 -32.59
N ASP A 188 -39.15 10.18 -33.42
CA ASP A 188 -40.46 10.74 -33.25
C ASP A 188 -41.52 9.63 -33.39
N ALA A 189 -42.41 9.52 -32.40
CA ALA A 189 -43.46 8.50 -32.37
C ALA A 189 -44.50 8.67 -33.49
N LEU A 190 -44.65 9.87 -34.00
CA LEU A 190 -45.58 10.21 -35.09
C LEU A 190 -44.92 10.16 -36.46
N ASN A 191 -43.63 10.37 -36.56
CA ASN A 191 -42.88 10.29 -37.80
C ASN A 191 -41.49 9.64 -37.58
N PRO A 192 -41.39 8.33 -37.72
CA PRO A 192 -40.13 7.58 -37.46
C PRO A 192 -38.98 7.92 -38.42
N ALA A 193 -39.22 8.73 -39.44
CA ALA A 193 -38.17 9.24 -40.31
C ALA A 193 -37.48 10.50 -39.76
N ILE A 194 -38.05 11.14 -38.72
CA ILE A 194 -37.47 12.32 -38.07
C ILE A 194 -36.76 11.86 -36.82
N LEU A 195 -35.43 12.11 -36.74
CA LEU A 195 -34.63 11.98 -35.53
C LEU A 195 -34.76 13.26 -34.72
N GLN A 196 -34.93 13.14 -33.41
CA GLN A 196 -34.87 14.30 -32.53
C GLN A 196 -33.40 14.75 -32.39
N ASP A 197 -33.16 16.06 -32.29
CA ASP A 197 -31.83 16.64 -32.21
C ASP A 197 -31.12 16.36 -30.85
N ASP A 198 -31.91 15.94 -29.85
CA ASP A 198 -31.38 15.66 -28.51
C ASP A 198 -31.08 14.16 -28.31
N ALA A 199 -29.87 13.85 -27.87
CA ALA A 199 -29.47 12.52 -27.43
C ALA A 199 -29.68 12.36 -25.92
N TYR A 200 -30.36 11.29 -25.51
CA TYR A 200 -30.54 10.95 -24.12
C TYR A 200 -29.64 9.78 -23.73
N TYR A 201 -29.01 9.88 -22.56
CA TYR A 201 -28.27 8.78 -21.92
C TYR A 201 -29.18 8.12 -20.87
N GLN A 202 -29.31 6.83 -20.95
CA GLN A 202 -29.93 6.00 -19.93
C GLN A 202 -28.89 5.26 -19.12
#